data_93d831ae5c3419bf98139f15c92a21a2
#
_entry.id   93d831ae5c3419bf98139f15c92a21a2
#
_cell.length_a   1.000
_cell.length_b   1.000
_cell.length_c   1.000
_cell.angle_alpha   90.00
_cell.angle_beta   90.00
_cell.angle_gamma   90.00
#
_symmetry.space_group_name_H-M   'P 1'
#
loop_
_entity.id
_entity.type
_entity.pdbx_description
1 polymer ?
#
loop_
_entity_poly.entity_id
_entity_poly.type
_entity_poly.pdbx_seq_one_letter_code
_entity_poly.pdbx_strand_id
1 'polypeptide(L)' 'MDFLEAALTVLREEGTPLHWTVVQDLALKRGYLDPFTQRDIRKQLLAALARGTKDGVIRKESTGVYALAPDQR' A
#
# COMPACT_ATOMS: atom_id res chain seq x y z
N MET A 1 9.50 5.80 -4.54
CA MET A 1 9.52 4.47 -3.90
C MET A 1 8.91 3.44 -4.83
N ASP A 2 9.25 2.18 -4.66
CA ASP A 2 8.48 1.16 -5.36
C ASP A 2 7.10 1.01 -4.72
N PHE A 3 6.21 0.26 -5.36
CA PHE A 3 4.82 0.20 -4.93
C PHE A 3 4.65 -0.44 -3.56
N LEU A 4 5.41 -1.50 -3.26
CA LEU A 4 5.31 -2.15 -1.95
C LEU A 4 5.85 -1.25 -0.83
N GLU A 5 6.99 -0.61 -1.06
CA GLU A 5 7.55 0.34 -0.09
C GLU A 5 6.58 1.48 0.18
N ALA A 6 5.98 2.04 -0.87
CA ALA A 6 5.01 3.13 -0.73
C ALA A 6 3.82 2.69 0.11
N ALA A 7 3.27 1.50 -0.18
CA ALA A 7 2.14 0.96 0.56
C ALA A 7 2.49 0.74 2.03
N LEU A 8 3.63 0.11 2.31
CA LEU A 8 4.07 -0.14 3.68
C LEU A 8 4.29 1.16 4.44
N THR A 9 4.88 2.16 3.79
CA THR A 9 5.15 3.45 4.41
C THR A 9 3.85 4.16 4.79
N VAL A 10 2.87 4.20 3.88
CA VAL A 10 1.56 4.80 4.17
C VAL A 10 0.87 4.07 5.31
N LEU A 11 0.83 2.74 5.25
CA LEU A 11 0.18 1.95 6.31
C LEU A 11 0.86 2.15 7.66
N ARG A 12 2.18 2.27 7.67
CA ARG A 12 2.93 2.53 8.90
C ARG A 12 2.62 3.92 9.46
N GLU A 13 2.60 4.93 8.58
CA GLU A 13 2.35 6.30 9.00
C GLU A 13 0.93 6.49 9.55
N GLU A 14 -0.07 5.86 8.93
CA GLU A 14 -1.44 5.98 9.37
C GLU A 14 -1.77 5.12 10.58
N GLY A 15 -1.11 3.98 10.71
CA GLY A 15 -1.27 3.11 11.87
C GLY A 15 -2.61 2.41 11.98
N THR A 16 -3.44 2.46 10.94
CA THR A 16 -4.78 1.83 10.92
C THR A 16 -4.99 1.11 9.58
N PRO A 17 -5.91 0.14 9.52
CA PRO A 17 -6.28 -0.44 8.23
C PRO A 17 -6.84 0.60 7.28
N LEU A 18 -6.49 0.52 6.01
CA LEU A 18 -6.93 1.47 4.99
C LEU A 18 -7.43 0.75 3.76
N HIS A 19 -8.47 1.31 3.13
CA HIS A 19 -8.87 0.87 1.81
C HIS A 19 -7.75 1.21 0.81
N TRP A 20 -7.56 0.37 -0.21
CA TRP A 20 -6.46 0.58 -1.16
C TRP A 20 -6.52 1.94 -1.86
N THR A 21 -7.72 2.50 -2.06
CA THR A 21 -7.87 3.82 -2.67
C THR A 21 -7.26 4.92 -1.80
N VAL A 22 -7.39 4.78 -0.48
CA VAL A 22 -6.78 5.73 0.47
C VAL A 22 -5.27 5.57 0.45
N VAL A 23 -4.78 4.33 0.40
CA VAL A 23 -3.34 4.08 0.29
C VAL A 23 -2.79 4.74 -0.97
N GLN A 24 -3.47 4.57 -2.10
CA GLN A 24 -3.08 5.19 -3.36
C GLN A 24 -3.05 6.72 -3.27
N ASP A 25 -4.12 7.30 -2.76
CA ASP A 25 -4.25 8.75 -2.67
C ASP A 25 -3.17 9.36 -1.79
N LEU A 26 -2.91 8.76 -0.63
CA LEU A 26 -1.88 9.24 0.28
C LEU A 26 -0.48 9.06 -0.29
N ALA A 27 -0.22 7.94 -0.95
CA ALA A 27 1.08 7.69 -1.57
C ALA A 27 1.36 8.72 -2.67
N LEU A 28 0.36 9.06 -3.47
CA LEU A 28 0.51 10.07 -4.51
C LEU A 28 0.68 11.46 -3.89
N LYS A 29 -0.15 11.80 -2.91
CA LYS A 29 -0.13 13.11 -2.25
C LYS A 29 1.21 13.37 -1.57
N ARG A 30 1.80 12.35 -0.96
CA ARG A 30 3.06 12.47 -0.22
C ARG A 30 4.29 12.30 -1.10
N GLY A 31 4.10 12.06 -2.40
CA GLY A 31 5.20 11.90 -3.34
C GLY A 31 5.90 10.55 -3.28
N TYR A 32 5.31 9.55 -2.62
CA TYR A 32 5.87 8.20 -2.58
C TYR A 32 5.69 7.47 -3.90
N LEU A 33 4.64 7.82 -4.64
CA LEU A 33 4.40 7.35 -6.00
C LEU A 33 4.31 8.58 -6.91
N ASP A 34 4.84 8.46 -8.13
CA ASP A 34 4.89 9.54 -9.10
C ASP A 34 4.15 9.13 -10.37
N PRO A 35 2.98 9.74 -10.66
CA PRO A 35 2.20 9.35 -11.83
C PRO A 35 2.89 9.69 -13.16
N PHE A 36 3.90 10.57 -13.13
CA PHE A 36 4.61 10.94 -14.35
C PHE A 36 5.70 9.94 -14.74
N THR A 37 6.23 9.20 -13.77
CA THR A 37 7.31 8.23 -14.00
C THR A 37 6.89 6.79 -13.77
N GLN A 38 5.79 6.56 -13.07
CA GLN A 38 5.27 5.22 -12.77
C GLN A 38 3.92 5.02 -13.46
N ARG A 39 3.80 3.91 -14.19
CA ARG A 39 2.58 3.62 -14.97
C ARG A 39 1.66 2.66 -14.22
N ASP A 40 0.38 2.64 -14.63
CA ASP A 40 -0.60 1.67 -14.14
C ASP A 40 -0.63 1.62 -12.62
N ILE A 41 -0.67 2.80 -11.98
CA ILE A 41 -0.52 2.92 -10.53
C ILE A 41 -1.49 2.03 -9.78
N ARG A 42 -2.79 2.07 -10.13
CA ARG A 42 -3.79 1.24 -9.47
C ARG A 42 -3.46 -0.24 -9.59
N LYS A 43 -3.18 -0.69 -10.80
CA LYS A 43 -2.89 -2.10 -11.07
C LYS A 43 -1.63 -2.56 -10.33
N GLN A 44 -0.59 -1.77 -10.39
CA GLN A 44 0.67 -2.13 -9.74
C GLN A 44 0.59 -2.05 -8.22
N LEU A 45 -0.17 -1.08 -7.70
CA LEU A 45 -0.39 -0.99 -6.25
C LEU A 45 -1.16 -2.21 -5.74
N LEU A 46 -2.23 -2.59 -6.43
CA LEU A 46 -3.01 -3.77 -6.05
C LEU A 46 -2.17 -5.04 -6.12
N ALA A 47 -1.30 -5.16 -7.14
CA ALA A 47 -0.38 -6.29 -7.23
C ALA A 47 0.62 -6.30 -6.07
N ALA A 48 1.12 -5.13 -5.69
CA ALA A 48 2.05 -5.01 -4.56
C ALA A 48 1.37 -5.37 -3.24
N LEU A 49 0.13 -4.92 -3.03
CA LEU A 49 -0.64 -5.26 -1.85
C LEU A 49 -0.90 -6.77 -1.75
N ALA A 50 -1.22 -7.39 -2.89
CA ALA A 50 -1.42 -8.85 -2.94
C ALA A 50 -0.11 -9.59 -2.63
N ARG A 51 1.00 -9.12 -3.17
CA ARG A 51 2.31 -9.71 -2.93
C ARG A 51 2.70 -9.56 -1.47
N GLY A 52 2.50 -8.38 -0.89
CA GLY A 52 2.79 -8.14 0.52
C GLY A 52 1.94 -9.00 1.44
N THR A 53 0.68 -9.25 1.07
CA THR A 53 -0.22 -10.14 1.80
C THR A 53 0.30 -11.58 1.76
N LYS A 54 0.71 -12.03 0.57
CA LYS A 54 1.27 -13.37 0.40
C LYS A 54 2.56 -13.53 1.19
N ASP A 55 3.38 -12.50 1.23
CA ASP A 55 4.67 -12.55 1.93
C ASP A 55 4.55 -12.32 3.44
N GLY A 56 3.35 -12.04 3.93
CA GLY A 56 3.11 -11.90 5.36
C GLY A 56 3.48 -10.55 5.96
N VAL A 57 3.78 -9.55 5.13
CA VAL A 57 4.09 -8.20 5.61
C VAL A 57 2.87 -7.27 5.62
N ILE A 58 1.82 -7.67 4.91
CA ILE A 58 0.54 -6.97 4.87
C ILE A 58 -0.56 -7.97 5.22
N ARG A 59 -1.57 -7.49 5.96
CA ARG A 59 -2.75 -8.29 6.28
C ARG A 59 -3.97 -7.70 5.60
N LYS A 60 -4.75 -8.54 4.91
CA LYS A 60 -6.01 -8.13 4.30
C LYS A 60 -7.11 -8.25 5.35
N GLU A 61 -7.65 -7.11 5.77
CA GLU A 61 -8.69 -7.07 6.81
C GLU A 61 -10.07 -7.41 6.27
N SER A 62 -10.37 -6.92 5.07
CA SER A 62 -11.63 -7.17 4.39
C SER A 62 -11.43 -6.86 2.91
N THR A 63 -12.49 -6.95 2.11
CA THR A 63 -12.39 -6.67 0.67
C THR A 63 -11.82 -5.25 0.44
N GLY A 64 -10.66 -5.19 -0.17
CA GLY A 64 -10.00 -3.93 -0.50
C GLY A 64 -9.34 -3.21 0.66
N VAL A 65 -9.43 -3.72 1.89
CA VAL A 65 -8.87 -3.08 3.08
C VAL A 65 -7.63 -3.82 3.55
N TYR A 66 -6.55 -3.09 3.75
CA TYR A 66 -5.24 -3.66 4.08
C TYR A 66 -4.63 -2.97 5.30
N ALA A 67 -3.82 -3.71 6.03
CA ALA A 67 -3.11 -3.20 7.21
C ALA A 67 -1.71 -3.81 7.25
N LEU A 68 -0.82 -3.22 8.04
CA LEU A 68 0.45 -3.87 8.33
C LEU A 68 0.20 -5.16 9.11
N ALA A 69 0.97 -6.19 8.81
CA ALA A 69 0.99 -7.39 9.64
C ALA A 69 1.51 -7.01 11.03
N PRO A 70 1.06 -7.70 12.11
CA PRO A 70 1.41 -7.31 13.48
C PRO A 70 2.91 -7.21 13.75
N ASP A 71 3.72 -8.06 13.13
CA ASP A 71 5.16 -8.06 13.31
C ASP A 71 5.89 -6.99 12.49
N GLN A 72 5.16 -6.22 11.70
CA GLN A 72 5.72 -5.14 10.89
C GLN A 72 5.49 -3.75 11.50
N ARG A 73 4.87 -3.67 12.65
CA ARG A 73 4.62 -2.41 13.34
C ARG A 73 5.82 -1.92 14.10
#